data_e9aef359bd1ec0e7f901711996ec4385
#
_entry.id   e9aef359bd1ec0e7f901711996ec4385
#
_cell.length_a   1.000
_cell.length_b   1.000
_cell.length_c   1.000
_cell.angle_alpha   90.00
_cell.angle_beta   90.00
_cell.angle_gamma   90.00
#
_symmetry.space_group_name_H-M   'P 1'
#
loop_
_entity.id
_entity.type
_entity.pdbx_description
1 polymer ?
#
loop_
_entity_poly.entity_id
_entity_poly.type
_entity_poly.pdbx_seq_one_letter_code
_entity_poly.pdbx_strand_id
1 'polypeptide(L)'
;KALSKIGKNNQQVNEQFCNVELNELIMMDKKIEIKQMPELQLIYCRHMGAFNQIGHAYEKLFKWAIPRGLVTPETKTVTVYRDDPAITSIEKVRQDASLIVTTDVKVEGEIGKATVKAGKYAVGHFEIRETEFEQAWNTMCLWLTESGYEPDDACTYELYHNDYNKHPEHKFIVDI
;
A
#
# COMPACT_ATOMS: atom_id res chain seq x y z
N LYS A 1 -40.03 26.16 -17.83
CA LYS A 1 -40.39 24.74 -17.50
C LYS A 1 -39.27 23.73 -17.88
N ALA A 2 -38.41 24.02 -18.85
CA ALA A 2 -37.32 23.10 -19.27
C ALA A 2 -36.10 23.11 -18.31
N LEU A 3 -35.76 24.27 -17.73
CA LEU A 3 -34.63 24.44 -16.81
C LEU A 3 -34.81 23.73 -15.45
N SER A 4 -36.05 23.54 -14.98
CA SER A 4 -36.31 22.84 -13.71
C SER A 4 -36.16 21.31 -13.81
N LYS A 5 -36.21 20.73 -15.02
CA LYS A 5 -35.97 19.30 -15.23
C LYS A 5 -34.49 18.95 -15.32
N ILE A 6 -33.65 19.85 -15.84
CA ILE A 6 -32.18 19.60 -15.92
C ILE A 6 -31.53 19.63 -14.51
N GLY A 7 -31.97 20.54 -13.64
CA GLY A 7 -31.46 20.61 -12.26
C GLY A 7 -31.77 19.36 -11.41
N LYS A 8 -32.96 18.78 -11.58
CA LYS A 8 -33.36 17.57 -10.83
C LYS A 8 -32.61 16.31 -11.31
N ASN A 9 -32.31 16.18 -12.59
CA ASN A 9 -31.56 15.04 -13.09
C ASN A 9 -30.08 15.08 -12.64
N ASN A 10 -29.45 16.25 -12.63
CA ASN A 10 -28.07 16.38 -12.15
C ASN A 10 -27.95 16.12 -10.64
N GLN A 11 -28.94 16.51 -9.85
CA GLN A 11 -28.95 16.25 -8.42
C GLN A 11 -29.15 14.76 -8.10
N GLN A 12 -30.04 14.08 -8.81
CA GLN A 12 -30.24 12.63 -8.68
C GLN A 12 -29.03 11.80 -9.13
N VAL A 13 -28.34 12.20 -10.20
CA VAL A 13 -27.12 11.55 -10.67
C VAL A 13 -25.99 11.72 -9.66
N ASN A 14 -25.77 12.92 -9.10
CA ASN A 14 -24.77 13.17 -8.08
C ASN A 14 -25.04 12.40 -6.79
N GLU A 15 -26.30 12.32 -6.34
CA GLU A 15 -26.68 11.53 -5.15
C GLU A 15 -26.46 10.03 -5.37
N GLN A 16 -26.68 9.52 -6.58
CA GLN A 16 -26.46 8.11 -6.90
C GLN A 16 -24.97 7.76 -6.97
N PHE A 17 -24.13 8.63 -7.54
CA PHE A 17 -22.67 8.46 -7.54
C PHE A 17 -22.08 8.53 -6.12
N CYS A 18 -22.46 9.54 -5.33
CA CYS A 18 -22.03 9.63 -3.92
C CYS A 18 -22.46 8.40 -3.09
N ASN A 19 -23.63 7.84 -3.34
CA ASN A 19 -24.10 6.66 -2.62
C ASN A 19 -23.36 5.38 -3.02
N VAL A 20 -22.93 5.24 -4.30
CA VAL A 20 -22.13 4.10 -4.76
C VAL A 20 -20.73 4.18 -4.16
N GLU A 21 -20.06 5.33 -4.25
CA GLU A 21 -18.73 5.54 -3.64
C GLU A 21 -18.75 5.35 -2.11
N LEU A 22 -19.79 5.87 -1.42
CA LEU A 22 -19.94 5.70 0.03
C LEU A 22 -20.20 4.22 0.40
N ASN A 23 -20.99 3.49 -0.38
CA ASN A 23 -21.23 2.07 -0.14
C ASN A 23 -19.97 1.22 -0.41
N GLU A 24 -19.17 1.54 -1.42
CA GLU A 24 -17.89 0.87 -1.68
C GLU A 24 -16.87 1.14 -0.56
N LEU A 25 -16.77 2.38 -0.08
CA LEU A 25 -15.96 2.74 1.10
C LEU A 25 -16.42 1.97 2.35
N ILE A 26 -17.73 1.91 2.64
CA ILE A 26 -18.28 1.18 3.78
C ILE A 26 -18.02 -0.34 3.67
N MET A 27 -18.00 -0.90 2.46
CA MET A 27 -17.69 -2.32 2.25
C MET A 27 -16.20 -2.63 2.48
N MET A 28 -15.29 -1.68 2.20
CA MET A 28 -13.85 -1.82 2.48
C MET A 28 -13.54 -1.65 3.98
N ASP A 29 -14.29 -0.79 4.71
CA ASP A 29 -14.07 -0.47 6.14
C ASP A 29 -14.19 -1.69 7.08
N LYS A 30 -14.96 -2.71 6.70
CA LYS A 30 -15.14 -3.95 7.50
C LYS A 30 -13.89 -4.82 7.61
N LYS A 31 -12.81 -4.49 6.91
CA LYS A 31 -11.55 -5.26 6.88
C LYS A 31 -10.42 -4.60 7.67
N ILE A 32 -10.65 -3.44 8.30
CA ILE A 32 -9.60 -2.71 9.03
C ILE A 32 -9.69 -3.05 10.53
N GLU A 33 -8.56 -3.43 11.11
CA GLU A 33 -8.45 -3.76 12.53
C GLU A 33 -7.10 -3.35 13.11
N ILE A 34 -7.05 -3.15 14.43
CA ILE A 34 -5.77 -2.93 15.14
C ILE A 34 -5.11 -4.27 15.39
N LYS A 35 -3.91 -4.47 14.84
CA LYS A 35 -3.11 -5.68 15.02
C LYS A 35 -1.78 -5.37 15.70
N GLN A 36 -1.32 -6.32 16.53
CA GLN A 36 0.06 -6.34 17.00
C GLN A 36 0.93 -6.96 15.90
N MET A 37 1.71 -6.11 15.22
CA MET A 37 2.62 -6.57 14.16
C MET A 37 4.02 -6.85 14.70
N PRO A 38 4.68 -7.91 14.23
CA PRO A 38 6.06 -8.21 14.62
C PRO A 38 7.03 -7.22 13.96
N GLU A 39 8.26 -7.21 14.47
CA GLU A 39 9.36 -6.53 13.78
C GLU A 39 9.66 -7.23 12.46
N LEU A 40 9.88 -6.43 11.39
CA LEU A 40 10.27 -6.94 10.08
C LEU A 40 11.70 -6.49 9.77
N GLN A 41 12.58 -7.46 9.51
CA GLN A 41 13.91 -7.20 8.97
C GLN A 41 13.84 -7.19 7.45
N LEU A 42 14.29 -6.12 6.82
CA LEU A 42 14.14 -5.88 5.39
C LEU A 42 15.49 -5.67 4.70
N ILE A 43 15.59 -6.18 3.48
CA ILE A 43 16.51 -5.66 2.48
C ILE A 43 15.70 -4.89 1.45
N TYR A 44 16.21 -3.76 0.95
CA TYR A 44 15.44 -2.90 0.05
C TYR A 44 16.27 -2.28 -1.07
N CYS A 45 15.61 -1.97 -2.17
CA CYS A 45 16.07 -1.03 -3.18
C CYS A 45 15.19 0.23 -3.13
N ARG A 46 15.80 1.41 -3.01
CA ARG A 46 15.05 2.67 -2.93
C ARG A 46 14.60 3.14 -4.29
N HIS A 47 13.33 3.48 -4.39
CA HIS A 47 12.75 4.26 -5.47
C HIS A 47 12.52 5.71 -5.00
N MET A 48 12.75 6.67 -5.88
CA MET A 48 12.40 8.08 -5.68
C MET A 48 11.61 8.54 -6.90
N GLY A 49 10.38 9.02 -6.68
CA GLY A 49 9.48 9.45 -7.74
C GLY A 49 8.08 8.84 -7.66
N ALA A 50 7.38 8.84 -8.79
CA ALA A 50 5.99 8.39 -8.88
C ALA A 50 5.79 6.95 -8.42
N PHE A 51 4.69 6.69 -7.69
CA PHE A 51 4.38 5.41 -7.08
C PHE A 51 4.30 4.25 -8.08
N ASN A 52 3.72 4.48 -9.26
CA ASN A 52 3.58 3.48 -10.32
C ASN A 52 4.90 3.07 -10.98
N GLN A 53 6.03 3.70 -10.63
CA GLN A 53 7.36 3.36 -11.16
C GLN A 53 8.20 2.51 -10.19
N ILE A 54 7.70 2.17 -9.02
CA ILE A 54 8.42 1.36 -8.02
C ILE A 54 8.81 -0.03 -8.54
N GLY A 55 8.13 -0.52 -9.57
CA GLY A 55 8.46 -1.79 -10.23
C GLY A 55 9.92 -1.94 -10.62
N HIS A 56 10.57 -0.85 -11.08
CA HIS A 56 12.00 -0.86 -11.42
C HIS A 56 12.90 -1.13 -10.20
N ALA A 57 12.53 -0.64 -9.01
CA ALA A 57 13.27 -0.93 -7.78
C ALA A 57 13.09 -2.38 -7.36
N TYR A 58 11.88 -2.94 -7.50
CA TYR A 58 11.64 -4.37 -7.30
C TYR A 58 12.45 -5.23 -8.27
N GLU A 59 12.51 -4.89 -9.56
CA GLU A 59 13.33 -5.63 -10.53
C GLU A 59 14.81 -5.66 -10.11
N LYS A 60 15.38 -4.53 -9.70
CA LYS A 60 16.76 -4.44 -9.21
C LYS A 60 16.96 -5.30 -7.97
N LEU A 61 16.04 -5.22 -7.00
CA LEU A 61 16.09 -5.99 -5.78
C LEU A 61 16.04 -7.50 -6.05
N PHE A 62 15.14 -7.96 -6.90
CA PHE A 62 15.04 -9.38 -7.27
C PHE A 62 16.27 -9.86 -8.06
N LYS A 63 16.78 -9.07 -9.01
CA LYS A 63 18.02 -9.40 -9.75
C LYS A 63 19.21 -9.57 -8.80
N TRP A 64 19.25 -8.80 -7.71
CA TRP A 64 20.29 -8.92 -6.69
C TRP A 64 20.04 -10.09 -5.72
N ALA A 65 18.80 -10.32 -5.28
CA ALA A 65 18.44 -11.27 -4.23
C ALA A 65 18.35 -12.74 -4.72
N ILE A 66 17.84 -12.98 -5.94
CA ILE A 66 17.66 -14.34 -6.48
C ILE A 66 18.96 -15.13 -6.55
N PRO A 67 20.07 -14.62 -7.14
CA PRO A 67 21.34 -15.37 -7.19
C PRO A 67 21.95 -15.66 -5.81
N ARG A 68 21.48 -14.96 -4.77
CA ARG A 68 21.94 -15.11 -3.38
C ARG A 68 21.06 -16.06 -2.57
N GLY A 69 20.05 -16.66 -3.20
CA GLY A 69 19.15 -17.60 -2.53
C GLY A 69 18.21 -16.95 -1.50
N LEU A 70 17.99 -15.64 -1.60
CA LEU A 70 17.15 -14.88 -0.64
C LEU A 70 15.67 -14.85 -1.03
N VAL A 71 15.32 -15.43 -2.18
CA VAL A 71 13.95 -15.49 -2.69
C VAL A 71 13.48 -16.93 -2.70
N THR A 72 12.46 -17.23 -1.93
CA THR A 72 11.77 -18.53 -1.85
C THR A 72 10.28 -18.33 -2.12
N PRO A 73 9.49 -19.40 -2.29
CA PRO A 73 8.04 -19.28 -2.44
C PRO A 73 7.34 -18.59 -1.25
N GLU A 74 7.93 -18.61 -0.06
CA GLU A 74 7.43 -18.00 1.17
C GLU A 74 7.90 -16.56 1.35
N THR A 75 8.81 -16.07 0.52
CA THR A 75 9.34 -14.70 0.61
C THR A 75 8.23 -13.69 0.36
N LYS A 76 8.03 -12.81 1.31
CA LYS A 76 7.06 -11.71 1.21
C LYS A 76 7.73 -10.41 0.80
N THR A 77 7.04 -9.66 -0.02
CA THR A 77 7.44 -8.31 -0.43
C THR A 77 6.74 -7.25 0.41
N VAL A 78 7.42 -6.14 0.63
CA VAL A 78 6.91 -4.99 1.39
C VAL A 78 7.29 -3.71 0.67
N THR A 79 6.34 -2.81 0.43
CA THR A 79 6.62 -1.43 0.05
C THR A 79 6.58 -0.56 1.29
N VAL A 80 7.67 0.09 1.64
CA VAL A 80 7.72 1.02 2.78
C VAL A 80 7.75 2.45 2.26
N TYR A 81 6.81 3.27 2.75
CA TYR A 81 6.69 4.68 2.39
C TYR A 81 7.46 5.54 3.39
N ARG A 82 8.34 6.40 2.88
CA ARG A 82 9.25 7.22 3.69
C ARG A 82 8.85 8.67 3.80
N ASP A 83 8.01 9.13 2.90
CA ASP A 83 7.58 10.52 2.82
C ASP A 83 6.07 10.59 2.64
N ASP A 84 5.48 11.63 3.19
CA ASP A 84 4.07 11.95 3.00
C ASP A 84 3.89 12.65 1.64
N PRO A 85 3.12 12.08 0.71
CA PRO A 85 2.86 12.68 -0.60
C PRO A 85 2.04 13.96 -0.53
N ALA A 86 1.34 14.24 0.58
CA ALA A 86 0.60 15.47 0.75
C ALA A 86 1.50 16.70 0.92
N ILE A 87 2.74 16.50 1.41
CA ILE A 87 3.71 17.56 1.68
C ILE A 87 5.02 17.44 0.89
N THR A 88 5.25 16.30 0.26
CA THR A 88 6.46 16.03 -0.53
C THR A 88 6.12 15.98 -2.01
N SER A 89 6.83 16.75 -2.84
CA SER A 89 6.61 16.70 -4.30
C SER A 89 6.89 15.30 -4.85
N ILE A 90 6.09 14.86 -5.82
CA ILE A 90 6.09 13.48 -6.31
C ILE A 90 7.47 13.01 -6.78
N GLU A 91 8.28 13.91 -7.36
CA GLU A 91 9.63 13.59 -7.85
C GLU A 91 10.62 13.27 -6.72
N LYS A 92 10.28 13.62 -5.48
CA LYS A 92 11.12 13.46 -4.28
C LYS A 92 10.59 12.42 -3.30
N VAL A 93 9.37 11.92 -3.51
CA VAL A 93 8.79 10.88 -2.65
C VAL A 93 9.63 9.62 -2.72
N ARG A 94 10.07 9.14 -1.55
CA ARG A 94 10.88 7.94 -1.41
C ARG A 94 10.01 6.76 -1.00
N GLN A 95 10.27 5.64 -1.68
CA GLN A 95 9.64 4.37 -1.40
C GLN A 95 10.72 3.28 -1.41
N ASP A 96 10.63 2.32 -0.51
CA ASP A 96 11.54 1.19 -0.45
C ASP A 96 10.82 -0.08 -0.92
N ALA A 97 11.18 -0.56 -2.11
CA ALA A 97 10.82 -1.90 -2.57
C ALA A 97 11.62 -2.91 -1.76
N SER A 98 10.96 -3.75 -0.96
CA SER A 98 11.63 -4.54 0.07
C SER A 98 11.27 -6.02 0.04
N LEU A 99 12.19 -6.87 0.53
CA LEU A 99 11.95 -8.27 0.87
C LEU A 99 12.14 -8.46 2.37
N ILE A 100 11.25 -9.26 3.00
CA ILE A 100 11.43 -9.70 4.38
C ILE A 100 12.52 -10.77 4.39
N VAL A 101 13.49 -10.60 5.28
CA VAL A 101 14.57 -11.56 5.51
C VAL A 101 14.57 -12.04 6.97
N THR A 102 14.90 -13.30 7.17
CA THR A 102 14.95 -13.94 8.50
C THR A 102 16.37 -14.10 9.04
N THR A 103 17.37 -13.79 8.22
CA THR A 103 18.79 -13.90 8.58
C THR A 103 19.49 -12.58 8.31
N ASP A 104 20.62 -12.36 8.96
CA ASP A 104 21.46 -11.19 8.65
C ASP A 104 22.06 -11.33 7.23
N VAL A 105 21.77 -10.36 6.39
CA VAL A 105 22.20 -10.33 4.99
C VAL A 105 23.23 -9.22 4.80
N LYS A 106 24.39 -9.55 4.27
CA LYS A 106 25.37 -8.53 3.85
C LYS A 106 24.90 -7.90 2.55
N VAL A 107 24.61 -6.60 2.60
CA VAL A 107 24.13 -5.83 1.44
C VAL A 107 25.27 -5.00 0.83
N GLU A 108 25.12 -4.66 -0.46
CA GLU A 108 26.07 -3.86 -1.22
C GLU A 108 25.36 -3.09 -2.35
N GLY A 109 26.02 -2.07 -2.89
CA GLY A 109 25.51 -1.28 -4.01
C GLY A 109 24.30 -0.44 -3.64
N GLU A 110 23.23 -0.56 -4.42
CA GLU A 110 21.97 0.16 -4.22
C GLU A 110 21.05 -0.53 -3.20
N ILE A 111 21.44 -1.70 -2.67
CA ILE A 111 20.62 -2.47 -1.73
C ILE A 111 20.97 -2.07 -0.30
N GLY A 112 19.96 -1.67 0.45
CA GLY A 112 20.07 -1.31 1.86
C GLY A 112 19.37 -2.29 2.79
N LYS A 113 19.54 -2.07 4.09
CA LYS A 113 18.82 -2.74 5.17
C LYS A 113 17.91 -1.76 5.88
N ALA A 114 16.74 -2.22 6.29
CA ALA A 114 15.82 -1.47 7.13
C ALA A 114 15.08 -2.39 8.10
N THR A 115 14.53 -1.79 9.13
CA THR A 115 13.67 -2.48 10.09
C THR A 115 12.36 -1.73 10.19
N VAL A 116 11.24 -2.45 10.05
CA VAL A 116 9.92 -1.98 10.50
C VAL A 116 9.74 -2.43 11.93
N LYS A 117 9.52 -1.47 12.84
CA LYS A 117 9.41 -1.77 14.27
C LYS A 117 8.17 -2.60 14.58
N ALA A 118 8.28 -3.50 15.55
CA ALA A 118 7.11 -4.14 16.14
C ALA A 118 6.21 -3.11 16.82
N GLY A 119 4.90 -3.29 16.76
CA GLY A 119 3.97 -2.38 17.39
C GLY A 119 2.51 -2.65 17.03
N LYS A 120 1.64 -1.77 17.49
CA LYS A 120 0.24 -1.78 17.10
C LYS A 120 0.07 -0.99 15.79
N TYR A 121 -0.54 -1.60 14.81
CA TYR A 121 -0.83 -1.01 13.50
C TYR A 121 -2.32 -1.11 13.20
N ALA A 122 -2.87 -0.10 12.58
CA ALA A 122 -4.12 -0.23 11.84
C ALA A 122 -3.80 -1.01 10.57
N VAL A 123 -4.47 -2.12 10.36
CA VAL A 123 -4.22 -3.03 9.23
C VAL A 123 -5.51 -3.27 8.48
N GLY A 124 -5.55 -2.82 7.23
CA GLY A 124 -6.61 -3.14 6.28
C GLY A 124 -6.17 -4.28 5.37
N HIS A 125 -6.97 -5.34 5.28
CA HIS A 125 -6.70 -6.46 4.38
C HIS A 125 -7.53 -6.31 3.11
N PHE A 126 -6.86 -6.19 1.95
CA PHE A 126 -7.48 -5.90 0.67
C PHE A 126 -7.13 -6.95 -0.39
N GLU A 127 -8.08 -7.22 -1.27
CA GLU A 127 -7.91 -7.96 -2.52
C GLU A 127 -8.26 -7.01 -3.68
N ILE A 128 -7.26 -6.33 -4.23
CA ILE A 128 -7.41 -5.16 -5.11
C ILE A 128 -6.58 -5.26 -6.38
N ARG A 129 -7.02 -4.56 -7.42
CA ARG A 129 -6.24 -4.30 -8.64
C ARG A 129 -5.29 -3.13 -8.43
N GLU A 130 -4.31 -3.01 -9.32
CA GLU A 130 -3.34 -1.91 -9.29
C GLU A 130 -4.02 -0.52 -9.27
N THR A 131 -5.13 -0.37 -9.98
CA THR A 131 -5.89 0.90 -10.06
C THR A 131 -6.69 1.24 -8.80
N GLU A 132 -6.80 0.31 -7.84
CA GLU A 132 -7.64 0.46 -6.64
C GLU A 132 -6.81 0.81 -5.37
N PHE A 133 -5.47 0.89 -5.48
CA PHE A 133 -4.61 1.24 -4.35
C PHE A 133 -4.91 2.60 -3.75
N GLU A 134 -5.15 3.62 -4.59
CA GLU A 134 -5.50 4.96 -4.11
C GLU A 134 -6.76 4.93 -3.24
N GLN A 135 -7.79 4.18 -3.68
CA GLN A 135 -9.03 4.03 -2.92
C GLN A 135 -8.79 3.27 -1.60
N ALA A 136 -7.97 2.22 -1.61
CA ALA A 136 -7.63 1.47 -0.40
C ALA A 136 -6.90 2.35 0.63
N TRP A 137 -5.92 3.15 0.20
CA TRP A 137 -5.23 4.12 1.06
C TRP A 137 -6.17 5.20 1.59
N ASN A 138 -7.06 5.75 0.77
CA ASN A 138 -8.07 6.72 1.20
C ASN A 138 -9.00 6.12 2.26
N THR A 139 -9.37 4.85 2.11
CA THR A 139 -10.17 4.11 3.12
C THR A 139 -9.42 4.00 4.45
N MET A 140 -8.11 3.67 4.42
CA MET A 140 -7.28 3.63 5.63
C MET A 140 -7.21 4.99 6.33
N CYS A 141 -6.98 6.06 5.56
CA CYS A 141 -6.91 7.43 6.10
C CYS A 141 -8.24 7.87 6.72
N LEU A 142 -9.36 7.59 6.05
CA LEU A 142 -10.70 7.91 6.57
C LEU A 142 -10.98 7.15 7.88
N TRP A 143 -10.74 5.84 7.88
CA TRP A 143 -10.91 5.01 9.07
C TRP A 143 -10.06 5.52 10.24
N LEU A 144 -8.80 5.88 10.00
CA LEU A 144 -7.92 6.43 11.04
C LEU A 144 -8.48 7.71 11.63
N THR A 145 -9.00 8.61 10.78
CA THR A 145 -9.62 9.88 11.21
C THR A 145 -10.84 9.64 12.11
N GLU A 146 -11.64 8.62 11.82
CA GLU A 146 -12.88 8.31 12.55
C GLU A 146 -12.63 7.43 13.78
N SER A 147 -11.55 6.67 13.82
CA SER A 147 -11.24 5.69 14.85
C SER A 147 -10.84 6.29 16.20
N GLY A 148 -10.40 7.56 16.22
CA GLY A 148 -9.83 8.22 17.39
C GLY A 148 -8.40 7.79 17.73
N TYR A 149 -7.73 6.99 16.87
CA TYR A 149 -6.32 6.70 16.99
C TYR A 149 -5.49 7.82 16.34
N GLU A 150 -4.34 8.10 16.92
CA GLU A 150 -3.35 9.00 16.35
C GLU A 150 -2.20 8.20 15.74
N PRO A 151 -1.74 8.56 14.51
CA PRO A 151 -0.58 7.93 13.92
C PRO A 151 0.68 8.31 14.70
N ASP A 152 1.59 7.34 14.83
CA ASP A 152 2.94 7.54 15.36
C ASP A 152 3.90 7.90 14.22
N ASP A 153 5.16 8.24 14.55
CA ASP A 153 6.26 8.52 13.59
C ASP A 153 6.74 7.25 12.83
N ALA A 154 6.04 6.13 12.99
CA ALA A 154 6.36 4.88 12.28
C ALA A 154 6.04 4.99 10.78
N CYS A 155 6.85 4.31 9.97
CA CYS A 155 6.60 4.24 8.53
C CYS A 155 5.31 3.47 8.23
N THR A 156 4.55 3.96 7.27
CA THR A 156 3.45 3.20 6.65
C THR A 156 4.01 2.22 5.61
N TYR A 157 3.35 1.08 5.43
CA TYR A 157 3.82 0.08 4.49
C TYR A 157 2.68 -0.79 3.95
N GLU A 158 2.94 -1.41 2.82
CA GLU A 158 2.11 -2.44 2.21
C GLU A 158 2.82 -3.79 2.33
N LEU A 159 2.15 -4.79 2.85
CA LEU A 159 2.65 -6.17 2.93
C LEU A 159 1.88 -7.05 1.94
N TYR A 160 2.56 -7.57 0.93
CA TYR A 160 1.96 -8.37 -0.12
C TYR A 160 1.98 -9.86 0.24
N HIS A 161 0.84 -10.53 0.06
CA HIS A 161 0.64 -11.94 0.40
C HIS A 161 0.67 -12.86 -0.81
N ASN A 162 0.62 -12.32 -2.04
CA ASN A 162 0.62 -13.11 -3.26
C ASN A 162 1.50 -12.50 -4.36
N ASP A 163 1.74 -13.30 -5.39
CA ASP A 163 2.20 -12.83 -6.70
C ASP A 163 0.97 -12.55 -7.56
N TYR A 164 0.68 -11.28 -7.84
CA TYR A 164 -0.52 -10.86 -8.57
C TYR A 164 -0.58 -11.46 -9.99
N ASN A 165 0.57 -11.80 -10.59
CA ASN A 165 0.60 -12.46 -11.89
C ASN A 165 0.02 -13.88 -11.87
N LYS A 166 0.01 -14.53 -10.69
CA LYS A 166 -0.58 -15.85 -10.48
C LYS A 166 -2.03 -15.80 -10.02
N HIS A 167 -2.53 -14.63 -9.67
CA HIS A 167 -3.92 -14.45 -9.26
C HIS A 167 -4.85 -14.53 -10.48
N PRO A 168 -5.99 -15.25 -10.43
CA PRO A 168 -6.90 -15.42 -11.58
C PRO A 168 -7.42 -14.11 -12.17
N GLU A 169 -7.59 -13.08 -11.32
CA GLU A 169 -8.08 -11.76 -11.71
C GLU A 169 -6.98 -10.70 -11.70
N HIS A 170 -5.70 -11.08 -11.60
CA HIS A 170 -4.56 -10.17 -11.47
C HIS A 170 -4.73 -9.16 -10.33
N LYS A 171 -5.17 -9.65 -9.16
CA LYS A 171 -5.30 -8.82 -7.95
C LYS A 171 -4.14 -9.04 -7.00
N PHE A 172 -3.83 -7.99 -6.25
CA PHE A 172 -2.98 -8.05 -5.09
C PHE A 172 -3.81 -8.45 -3.87
N ILE A 173 -3.30 -9.37 -3.07
CA ILE A 173 -3.75 -9.61 -1.70
C ILE A 173 -2.74 -8.90 -0.83
N VAL A 174 -3.17 -7.80 -0.20
CA VAL A 174 -2.27 -6.85 0.47
C VAL A 174 -2.84 -6.38 1.80
N ASP A 175 -1.97 -6.28 2.80
CA ASP A 175 -2.23 -5.57 4.04
C ASP A 175 -1.62 -4.16 3.94
N ILE A 176 -2.45 -3.14 4.17
CA ILE A 176 -2.04 -1.75 4.23
C ILE A 176 -2.08 -1.28 5.67
#